data_1e508515d817853292b39b553976d96d
#
_entry.id   1e508515d817853292b39b553976d96d
#
_cell.length_a   1.000
_cell.length_b   1.000
_cell.length_c   1.000
_cell.angle_alpha   90.00
_cell.angle_beta   90.00
_cell.angle_gamma   90.00
#
_symmetry.space_group_name_H-M   'P 1'
#
loop_
_entity.id
_entity.type
_entity.pdbx_description
1 polymer ?
#
loop_
_entity_poly.entity_id
_entity_poly.type
_entity_poly.pdbx_seq_one_letter_code
_entity_poly.pdbx_strand_id
1 'polypeptide(L)'
;MKISTLILSFLLAFHWANAKTEPVTIQGAVGTLHGVVTTPDTVKKSQKIPTVIIFHGLTSNKDKKLYATLADSLAAHGIASVRFDFNAHGESEGDFKKMSLDNELEDTRRIMAFTKKLPFVGKIGLIGHSQGGAIAMLLSAELGKKSVKALGLLAPASTIHDILSQGVLFDATFDPLNVPEELSFFGGKVTVGKDYILSAQRCKLIEKASAYKGNVLVIHGTGDRMISYTYSENLPFFYKLCKVSLIERGDHLFTAKEAQTAEMMTQFMLKNLR
;
A
#
# COMPACT_ATOMS: atom_id res chain seq x y z
N MET A 1 -54.32 8.46 -29.81
CA MET A 1 -53.78 8.64 -28.46
C MET A 1 -52.28 8.35 -28.53
N LYS A 2 -51.46 9.41 -28.54
CA LYS A 2 -49.97 9.26 -28.56
C LYS A 2 -49.48 9.36 -27.12
N ILE A 3 -48.94 8.31 -26.58
CA ILE A 3 -48.32 8.28 -25.26
C ILE A 3 -46.85 8.72 -25.45
N SER A 4 -46.56 9.95 -25.02
CA SER A 4 -45.17 10.44 -24.98
C SER A 4 -44.49 9.91 -23.71
N THR A 5 -43.57 9.01 -23.87
CA THR A 5 -42.72 8.51 -22.79
C THR A 5 -41.64 9.54 -22.50
N LEU A 6 -41.76 10.22 -21.37
CA LEU A 6 -40.74 11.16 -20.87
C LEU A 6 -39.59 10.35 -20.28
N ILE A 7 -38.47 10.27 -20.97
CA ILE A 7 -37.23 9.68 -20.45
C ILE A 7 -36.56 10.76 -19.59
N LEU A 8 -36.67 10.62 -18.26
CA LEU A 8 -35.98 11.44 -17.29
C LEU A 8 -34.52 10.94 -17.15
N SER A 9 -33.62 11.54 -17.91
CA SER A 9 -32.18 11.28 -17.77
C SER A 9 -31.68 11.93 -16.47
N PHE A 10 -31.45 11.14 -15.45
CA PHE A 10 -30.69 11.54 -14.27
C PHE A 10 -29.23 11.76 -14.65
N LEU A 11 -28.87 12.98 -14.97
CA LEU A 11 -27.48 13.43 -14.97
C LEU A 11 -27.00 13.45 -13.50
N LEU A 12 -26.37 12.37 -13.06
CA LEU A 12 -25.55 12.38 -11.85
C LEU A 12 -24.39 13.35 -12.13
N ALA A 13 -24.53 14.58 -11.67
CA ALA A 13 -23.43 15.53 -11.60
C ALA A 13 -22.40 14.94 -10.60
N PHE A 14 -21.36 14.32 -11.12
CA PHE A 14 -20.16 14.01 -10.33
C PHE A 14 -19.58 15.35 -9.87
N HIS A 15 -19.94 15.79 -8.68
CA HIS A 15 -19.20 16.80 -7.99
C HIS A 15 -17.83 16.16 -7.66
N TRP A 16 -16.81 16.57 -8.38
CA TRP A 16 -15.44 16.34 -7.96
C TRP A 16 -15.29 17.06 -6.63
N ALA A 17 -15.41 16.33 -5.54
CA ALA A 17 -15.08 16.88 -4.24
C ALA A 17 -13.60 17.26 -4.27
N ASN A 18 -13.30 18.55 -4.22
CA ASN A 18 -11.93 19.02 -4.09
C ASN A 18 -11.34 18.37 -2.84
N ALA A 19 -10.11 17.91 -2.93
CA ALA A 19 -9.39 17.33 -1.80
C ALA A 19 -8.30 18.31 -1.37
N LYS A 20 -8.17 18.53 -0.07
CA LYS A 20 -7.07 19.29 0.50
C LYS A 20 -5.91 18.34 0.80
N THR A 21 -4.74 18.61 0.21
CA THR A 21 -3.52 17.86 0.50
C THR A 21 -2.52 18.77 1.22
N GLU A 22 -2.05 18.33 2.37
CA GLU A 22 -1.10 19.08 3.22
C GLU A 22 0.17 18.25 3.44
N PRO A 23 1.37 18.84 3.26
CA PRO A 23 2.63 18.17 3.59
C PRO A 23 2.77 18.04 5.11
N VAL A 24 3.37 16.94 5.53
CA VAL A 24 3.65 16.62 6.93
C VAL A 24 4.99 15.93 7.07
N THR A 25 5.62 16.08 8.21
CA THR A 25 6.86 15.36 8.55
C THR A 25 6.74 14.70 9.90
N ILE A 26 7.39 13.56 10.07
CA ILE A 26 7.53 12.87 11.36
C ILE A 26 8.94 12.32 11.51
N GLN A 27 9.34 12.03 12.73
CA GLN A 27 10.58 11.29 12.98
C GLN A 27 10.36 9.81 12.66
N GLY A 28 11.10 9.28 11.68
CA GLY A 28 11.13 7.87 11.28
C GLY A 28 12.13 7.05 12.09
N ALA A 29 12.31 5.78 11.68
CA ALA A 29 13.30 4.88 12.29
C ALA A 29 14.75 5.42 12.12
N VAL A 30 15.04 6.00 10.97
CA VAL A 30 16.40 6.40 10.52
C VAL A 30 16.42 7.84 10.04
N GLY A 31 15.63 8.73 10.53
CA GLY A 31 15.62 10.11 10.05
C GLY A 31 14.21 10.64 9.86
N THR A 32 14.11 11.81 9.27
CA THR A 32 12.82 12.47 9.02
C THR A 32 12.10 11.80 7.86
N LEU A 33 10.83 11.43 8.07
CA LEU A 33 9.94 10.98 7.00
C LEU A 33 9.10 12.16 6.50
N HIS A 34 9.00 12.28 5.18
CA HIS A 34 8.17 13.24 4.50
C HIS A 34 6.91 12.58 3.96
N GLY A 35 5.76 13.21 4.23
CA GLY A 35 4.46 12.66 3.86
C GLY A 35 3.47 13.72 3.46
N VAL A 36 2.29 13.26 3.09
CA VAL A 36 1.13 14.10 2.78
C VAL A 36 -0.13 13.51 3.42
N VAL A 37 -0.99 14.39 3.88
CA VAL A 37 -2.34 14.07 4.35
C VAL A 37 -3.33 14.66 3.38
N THR A 38 -4.16 13.81 2.78
CA THR A 38 -5.24 14.24 1.87
C THR A 38 -6.59 14.05 2.56
N THR A 39 -7.35 15.13 2.67
CA THR A 39 -8.69 15.13 3.29
C THR A 39 -9.74 15.61 2.30
N PRO A 40 -10.96 15.05 2.31
CA PRO A 40 -12.10 15.62 1.59
C PRO A 40 -12.39 17.05 2.08
N ASP A 41 -12.68 17.99 1.17
CA ASP A 41 -12.98 19.39 1.53
C ASP A 41 -14.24 19.54 2.41
N THR A 42 -15.08 18.51 2.42
CA THR A 42 -16.36 18.53 3.17
C THR A 42 -16.21 18.18 4.65
N VAL A 43 -14.99 17.88 5.11
CA VAL A 43 -14.77 17.43 6.49
C VAL A 43 -14.89 18.56 7.48
N LYS A 44 -15.85 18.44 8.41
CA LYS A 44 -16.00 19.39 9.53
C LYS A 44 -14.97 19.09 10.62
N LYS A 45 -14.52 20.13 11.32
CA LYS A 45 -13.42 20.11 12.32
C LYS A 45 -13.57 19.04 13.42
N SER A 46 -14.80 18.64 13.75
CA SER A 46 -15.11 17.62 14.78
C SER A 46 -15.54 16.27 14.22
N GLN A 47 -15.58 16.11 12.91
CA GLN A 47 -16.10 14.90 12.26
C GLN A 47 -15.01 13.83 12.20
N LYS A 48 -15.33 12.64 12.70
CA LYS A 48 -14.49 11.45 12.50
C LYS A 48 -14.85 10.78 11.18
N ILE A 49 -13.85 10.63 10.29
CA ILE A 49 -14.01 10.01 8.98
C ILE A 49 -13.08 8.81 8.84
N PRO A 50 -13.44 7.83 7.99
CA PRO A 50 -12.54 6.75 7.62
C PRO A 50 -11.23 7.33 7.08
N THR A 51 -10.12 6.68 7.40
CA THR A 51 -8.79 7.11 6.96
C THR A 51 -8.00 5.90 6.47
N VAL A 52 -7.30 6.06 5.37
CA VAL A 52 -6.47 5.00 4.78
C VAL A 52 -5.01 5.44 4.76
N ILE A 53 -4.11 4.57 5.24
CA ILE A 53 -2.68 4.76 5.10
C ILE A 53 -2.22 3.98 3.87
N ILE A 54 -1.48 4.62 2.96
CA ILE A 54 -1.01 4.02 1.71
C ILE A 54 0.52 3.92 1.76
N PHE A 55 1.03 2.71 1.56
CA PHE A 55 2.46 2.37 1.55
C PHE A 55 2.93 2.06 0.14
N HIS A 56 3.97 2.75 -0.31
CA HIS A 56 4.57 2.58 -1.64
C HIS A 56 5.52 1.36 -1.69
N GLY A 57 5.91 0.94 -2.89
CA GLY A 57 6.86 -0.15 -3.12
C GLY A 57 8.33 0.28 -3.12
N LEU A 58 9.22 -0.72 -3.24
CA LEU A 58 10.67 -0.52 -3.37
C LEU A 58 10.98 0.43 -4.55
N THR A 59 11.95 1.33 -4.38
CA THR A 59 12.34 2.35 -5.37
C THR A 59 11.24 3.33 -5.81
N SER A 60 10.14 3.38 -5.07
CA SER A 60 8.99 4.24 -5.34
C SER A 60 8.97 5.45 -4.40
N ASN A 61 7.90 6.23 -4.42
CA ASN A 61 7.65 7.31 -3.48
C ASN A 61 6.14 7.60 -3.38
N LYS A 62 5.75 8.40 -2.37
CA LYS A 62 4.36 8.77 -2.05
C LYS A 62 3.58 9.44 -3.19
N ASP A 63 4.28 10.06 -4.16
CA ASP A 63 3.67 10.91 -5.19
C ASP A 63 3.48 10.22 -6.55
N LYS A 64 3.82 8.92 -6.65
CA LYS A 64 3.55 8.16 -7.88
C LYS A 64 2.06 8.20 -8.21
N LYS A 65 1.77 8.25 -9.52
CA LYS A 65 0.42 8.41 -10.07
C LYS A 65 -0.60 7.44 -9.47
N LEU A 66 -0.23 6.16 -9.27
CA LEU A 66 -1.11 5.17 -8.64
C LEU A 66 -1.60 5.63 -7.26
N TYR A 67 -0.68 6.11 -6.40
CA TYR A 67 -1.03 6.49 -5.02
C TYR A 67 -1.76 7.83 -4.96
N ALA A 68 -1.42 8.76 -5.85
CA ALA A 68 -2.17 10.01 -6.00
C ALA A 68 -3.60 9.74 -6.45
N THR A 69 -3.80 8.90 -7.48
CA THR A 69 -5.14 8.51 -7.97
C THR A 69 -5.95 7.78 -6.89
N LEU A 70 -5.30 6.92 -6.08
CA LEU A 70 -5.95 6.29 -4.92
C LEU A 70 -6.42 7.32 -3.91
N ALA A 71 -5.58 8.30 -3.56
CA ALA A 71 -5.91 9.33 -2.59
C ALA A 71 -7.08 10.21 -3.08
N ASP A 72 -7.07 10.58 -4.35
CA ASP A 72 -8.15 11.36 -4.98
C ASP A 72 -9.47 10.58 -4.99
N SER A 73 -9.42 9.29 -5.38
CA SER A 73 -10.60 8.43 -5.36
C SER A 73 -11.16 8.25 -3.94
N LEU A 74 -10.32 8.02 -2.95
CA LEU A 74 -10.72 7.93 -1.54
C LEU A 74 -11.37 9.23 -1.06
N ALA A 75 -10.74 10.38 -1.34
CA ALA A 75 -11.24 11.69 -0.93
C ALA A 75 -12.59 12.01 -1.56
N ALA A 76 -12.80 11.71 -2.85
CA ALA A 76 -14.08 11.85 -3.53
C ALA A 76 -15.23 11.07 -2.87
N HIS A 77 -14.87 10.01 -2.11
CA HIS A 77 -15.82 9.18 -1.38
C HIS A 77 -15.84 9.44 0.14
N GLY A 78 -15.27 10.53 0.60
CA GLY A 78 -15.31 10.94 2.01
C GLY A 78 -14.31 10.19 2.92
N ILE A 79 -13.26 9.60 2.36
CA ILE A 79 -12.20 8.90 3.07
C ILE A 79 -10.91 9.73 3.00
N ALA A 80 -10.30 10.04 4.15
CA ALA A 80 -8.98 10.66 4.17
C ALA A 80 -7.88 9.63 3.84
N SER A 81 -6.74 10.14 3.35
CA SER A 81 -5.57 9.30 3.16
C SER A 81 -4.30 9.94 3.73
N VAL A 82 -3.36 9.07 4.12
CA VAL A 82 -2.03 9.44 4.62
C VAL A 82 -1.00 8.65 3.83
N ARG A 83 -0.01 9.33 3.25
CA ARG A 83 1.07 8.72 2.47
C ARG A 83 2.39 9.32 2.91
N PHE A 84 3.36 8.48 3.15
CA PHE A 84 4.74 8.88 3.46
C PHE A 84 5.71 8.19 2.52
N ASP A 85 6.81 8.85 2.24
CA ASP A 85 7.99 8.17 1.75
C ASP A 85 8.62 7.37 2.89
N PHE A 86 8.94 6.11 2.69
CA PHE A 86 9.73 5.33 3.62
C PHE A 86 11.15 5.90 3.74
N ASN A 87 11.87 5.54 4.79
CA ASN A 87 13.27 5.93 4.94
C ASN A 87 14.06 5.64 3.64
N ALA A 88 14.96 6.56 3.30
CA ALA A 88 15.77 6.51 2.09
C ALA A 88 15.02 6.52 0.75
N HIS A 89 13.73 6.83 0.73
CA HIS A 89 12.92 6.97 -0.47
C HIS A 89 12.38 8.40 -0.61
N GLY A 90 12.16 8.83 -1.86
CA GLY A 90 11.55 10.12 -2.17
C GLY A 90 12.26 11.29 -1.50
N GLU A 91 11.54 12.01 -0.64
CA GLU A 91 12.05 13.16 0.13
C GLU A 91 12.51 12.77 1.55
N SER A 92 12.24 11.52 1.99
CA SER A 92 12.61 11.05 3.33
C SER A 92 14.11 10.81 3.47
N GLU A 93 14.63 11.14 4.65
CA GLU A 93 16.04 10.94 4.96
C GLU A 93 16.41 9.46 5.06
N GLY A 94 17.72 9.20 4.94
CA GLY A 94 18.31 7.87 5.06
C GLY A 94 19.26 7.55 3.92
N ASP A 95 19.87 6.39 4.02
CA ASP A 95 20.75 5.82 3.00
C ASP A 95 20.08 4.55 2.46
N PHE A 96 19.80 4.52 1.16
CA PHE A 96 19.11 3.38 0.52
C PHE A 96 19.85 2.05 0.71
N LYS A 97 21.17 2.07 0.82
CA LYS A 97 21.98 0.87 1.12
C LYS A 97 21.82 0.38 2.57
N LYS A 98 21.33 1.24 3.47
CA LYS A 98 21.04 0.89 4.87
C LYS A 98 19.57 0.65 5.17
N MET A 99 18.73 0.74 4.14
CA MET A 99 17.31 0.41 4.24
C MET A 99 17.13 -1.07 4.60
N SER A 100 16.10 -1.38 5.37
CA SER A 100 15.70 -2.75 5.69
C SER A 100 14.18 -2.85 5.88
N LEU A 101 13.62 -4.05 5.79
CA LEU A 101 12.19 -4.26 6.09
C LEU A 101 11.89 -3.95 7.57
N ASP A 102 12.86 -4.14 8.46
CA ASP A 102 12.69 -3.81 9.88
C ASP A 102 12.54 -2.30 10.09
N ASN A 103 13.36 -1.48 9.38
CA ASN A 103 13.26 -0.02 9.44
C ASN A 103 11.93 0.47 8.83
N GLU A 104 11.51 -0.08 7.69
CA GLU A 104 10.23 0.28 7.07
C GLU A 104 9.04 -0.12 7.95
N LEU A 105 9.10 -1.28 8.59
CA LEU A 105 8.05 -1.68 9.53
C LEU A 105 7.97 -0.73 10.73
N GLU A 106 9.12 -0.27 11.26
CA GLU A 106 9.15 0.73 12.32
C GLU A 106 8.60 2.09 11.82
N ASP A 107 8.94 2.50 10.59
CA ASP A 107 8.36 3.70 9.99
C ASP A 107 6.82 3.60 9.94
N THR A 108 6.27 2.44 9.56
CA THR A 108 4.81 2.27 9.53
C THR A 108 4.16 2.33 10.89
N ARG A 109 4.83 1.87 11.96
CA ARG A 109 4.33 2.03 13.35
C ARG A 109 4.25 3.51 13.73
N ARG A 110 5.25 4.31 13.36
CA ARG A 110 5.29 5.76 13.62
C ARG A 110 4.26 6.49 12.78
N ILE A 111 4.11 6.14 11.50
CA ILE A 111 3.05 6.67 10.63
C ILE A 111 1.66 6.35 11.20
N MET A 112 1.43 5.12 11.68
CA MET A 112 0.18 4.75 12.33
C MET A 112 -0.06 5.56 13.61
N ALA A 113 0.96 5.75 14.44
CA ALA A 113 0.86 6.54 15.67
C ALA A 113 0.57 8.01 15.37
N PHE A 114 1.20 8.60 14.36
CA PHE A 114 0.91 9.95 13.86
C PHE A 114 -0.53 10.04 13.35
N THR A 115 -0.94 9.12 12.48
CA THR A 115 -2.29 9.10 11.89
C THR A 115 -3.37 9.08 12.96
N LYS A 116 -3.22 8.26 14.00
CA LYS A 116 -4.18 8.17 15.11
C LYS A 116 -4.34 9.47 15.89
N LYS A 117 -3.37 10.37 15.87
CA LYS A 117 -3.42 11.69 16.56
C LYS A 117 -4.15 12.76 15.74
N LEU A 118 -4.35 12.54 14.44
CA LEU A 118 -5.07 13.52 13.60
C LEU A 118 -6.53 13.65 14.06
N PRO A 119 -7.06 14.88 14.19
CA PRO A 119 -8.34 15.11 14.87
C PRO A 119 -9.55 14.49 14.14
N PHE A 120 -9.46 14.27 12.85
CA PHE A 120 -10.54 13.74 12.02
C PHE A 120 -10.53 12.21 11.86
N VAL A 121 -9.50 11.52 12.33
CA VAL A 121 -9.35 10.08 12.06
C VAL A 121 -10.35 9.24 12.83
N GLY A 122 -11.11 8.44 12.08
CA GLY A 122 -12.01 7.41 12.56
C GLY A 122 -11.44 6.00 12.41
N LYS A 123 -12.15 5.12 11.71
CA LYS A 123 -11.64 3.77 11.40
C LYS A 123 -10.49 3.84 10.41
N ILE A 124 -9.45 3.01 10.61
CA ILE A 124 -8.25 3.00 9.78
C ILE A 124 -8.21 1.74 8.92
N GLY A 125 -7.95 1.92 7.62
CA GLY A 125 -7.55 0.89 6.67
C GLY A 125 -6.11 1.08 6.21
N LEU A 126 -5.49 0.01 5.71
CA LEU A 126 -4.17 0.04 5.08
C LEU A 126 -4.28 -0.33 3.61
N ILE A 127 -3.51 0.32 2.77
CA ILE A 127 -3.24 -0.10 1.39
C ILE A 127 -1.73 -0.19 1.23
N GLY A 128 -1.24 -1.31 0.68
CA GLY A 128 0.19 -1.46 0.39
C GLY A 128 0.40 -1.99 -1.03
N HIS A 129 1.36 -1.41 -1.75
CA HIS A 129 1.76 -1.82 -3.09
C HIS A 129 3.13 -2.49 -3.05
N SER A 130 3.28 -3.63 -3.74
CA SER A 130 4.57 -4.32 -3.87
C SER A 130 5.23 -4.60 -2.49
N GLN A 131 6.44 -4.10 -2.22
CA GLN A 131 7.09 -4.16 -0.91
C GLN A 131 6.24 -3.48 0.18
N GLY A 132 5.64 -2.32 -0.09
CA GLY A 132 4.69 -1.70 0.85
C GLY A 132 3.50 -2.60 1.17
N GLY A 133 3.12 -3.51 0.24
CA GLY A 133 2.16 -4.58 0.49
C GLY A 133 2.66 -5.58 1.52
N ALA A 134 3.91 -6.04 1.41
CA ALA A 134 4.53 -6.93 2.40
C ALA A 134 4.59 -6.26 3.79
N ILE A 135 4.98 -5.00 3.85
CA ILE A 135 5.02 -4.23 5.10
C ILE A 135 3.59 -4.02 5.68
N ALA A 136 2.59 -3.74 4.85
CA ALA A 136 1.20 -3.64 5.28
C ALA A 136 0.65 -4.96 5.84
N MET A 137 1.06 -6.10 5.26
CA MET A 137 0.74 -7.44 5.76
C MET A 137 1.32 -7.65 7.16
N LEU A 138 2.60 -7.31 7.40
CA LEU A 138 3.25 -7.41 8.69
C LEU A 138 2.60 -6.49 9.74
N LEU A 139 2.40 -5.22 9.42
CA LEU A 139 1.79 -4.24 10.32
C LEU A 139 0.35 -4.64 10.69
N SER A 140 -0.44 -5.10 9.72
CA SER A 140 -1.82 -5.53 9.98
C SER A 140 -1.89 -6.75 10.89
N ALA A 141 -0.94 -7.69 10.74
CA ALA A 141 -0.82 -8.86 11.61
C ALA A 141 -0.47 -8.47 13.04
N GLU A 142 0.45 -7.52 13.22
CA GLU A 142 0.87 -7.02 14.52
C GLU A 142 -0.26 -6.27 15.25
N LEU A 143 -0.94 -5.37 14.55
CA LEU A 143 -1.94 -4.49 15.15
C LEU A 143 -3.34 -5.13 15.24
N GLY A 144 -3.60 -6.14 14.44
CA GLY A 144 -4.86 -6.86 14.38
C GLY A 144 -6.04 -6.02 13.89
N LYS A 145 -7.19 -6.69 13.71
CA LYS A 145 -8.41 -6.08 13.14
C LYS A 145 -9.06 -5.01 14.04
N LYS A 146 -8.66 -4.91 15.31
CA LYS A 146 -9.14 -3.84 16.19
C LYS A 146 -8.59 -2.48 15.74
N SER A 147 -7.33 -2.43 15.33
CA SER A 147 -6.64 -1.21 14.87
C SER A 147 -6.74 -1.01 13.36
N VAL A 148 -6.61 -2.08 12.57
CA VAL A 148 -6.69 -2.07 11.11
C VAL A 148 -7.99 -2.77 10.70
N LYS A 149 -8.95 -2.01 10.18
CA LYS A 149 -10.29 -2.54 9.86
C LYS A 149 -10.35 -3.25 8.50
N ALA A 150 -9.51 -2.83 7.57
CA ALA A 150 -9.41 -3.38 6.22
C ALA A 150 -7.96 -3.32 5.73
N LEU A 151 -7.55 -4.33 4.96
CA LEU A 151 -6.23 -4.42 4.33
C LEU A 151 -6.41 -4.55 2.83
N GLY A 152 -5.92 -3.56 2.08
CA GLY A 152 -5.80 -3.58 0.62
C GLY A 152 -4.39 -3.90 0.20
N LEU A 153 -4.21 -4.80 -0.74
CA LEU A 153 -2.92 -5.21 -1.28
C LEU A 153 -2.94 -5.06 -2.80
N LEU A 154 -1.96 -4.34 -3.32
CA LEU A 154 -1.76 -4.10 -4.74
C LEU A 154 -0.47 -4.79 -5.18
N ALA A 155 -0.55 -5.84 -5.99
CA ALA A 155 0.60 -6.63 -6.44
C ALA A 155 1.64 -6.87 -5.32
N PRO A 156 1.23 -7.41 -4.13
CA PRO A 156 2.07 -7.43 -2.96
C PRO A 156 3.30 -8.34 -3.15
N ALA A 157 4.46 -7.92 -2.61
CA ALA A 157 5.68 -8.74 -2.56
C ALA A 157 5.55 -9.85 -1.49
N SER A 158 4.49 -10.66 -1.59
CA SER A 158 4.17 -11.69 -0.61
C SER A 158 5.22 -12.81 -0.50
N THR A 159 6.07 -12.96 -1.51
CA THR A 159 7.13 -13.96 -1.60
C THR A 159 8.52 -13.42 -1.26
N ILE A 160 8.63 -12.18 -0.78
CA ILE A 160 9.93 -11.54 -0.55
C ILE A 160 10.84 -12.36 0.37
N HIS A 161 10.28 -12.99 1.41
CA HIS A 161 11.00 -13.91 2.30
C HIS A 161 11.56 -15.11 1.53
N ASP A 162 10.72 -15.77 0.75
CA ASP A 162 11.07 -17.02 0.07
C ASP A 162 12.11 -16.77 -1.03
N ILE A 163 11.92 -15.72 -1.83
CA ILE A 163 12.81 -15.36 -2.93
C ILE A 163 14.21 -15.01 -2.40
N LEU A 164 14.30 -14.17 -1.37
CA LEU A 164 15.61 -13.80 -0.79
C LEU A 164 16.25 -14.94 0.02
N SER A 165 15.45 -15.85 0.58
CA SER A 165 15.98 -17.07 1.19
C SER A 165 16.51 -18.08 0.16
N GLN A 166 16.08 -17.98 -1.10
CA GLN A 166 16.62 -18.74 -2.23
C GLN A 166 17.81 -18.06 -2.91
N GLY A 167 18.23 -16.88 -2.44
CA GLY A 167 19.36 -16.13 -3.01
C GLY A 167 19.02 -15.43 -4.33
N VAL A 168 17.78 -14.99 -4.51
CA VAL A 168 17.32 -14.30 -5.73
C VAL A 168 16.72 -12.95 -5.36
N LEU A 169 17.06 -11.91 -6.11
CA LEU A 169 16.40 -10.60 -6.08
C LEU A 169 16.34 -10.02 -7.51
N PHE A 170 15.19 -10.12 -8.16
CA PHE A 170 14.96 -9.75 -9.56
C PHE A 170 15.94 -10.46 -10.51
N ASP A 171 16.84 -9.71 -11.15
CA ASP A 171 17.88 -10.20 -12.08
C ASP A 171 19.20 -10.56 -11.39
N ALA A 172 19.29 -10.37 -10.06
CA ALA A 172 20.48 -10.69 -9.27
C ALA A 172 20.34 -12.02 -8.51
N THR A 173 21.47 -12.73 -8.37
CA THR A 173 21.57 -13.94 -7.55
C THR A 173 22.74 -13.83 -6.57
N PHE A 174 22.63 -14.47 -5.42
CA PHE A 174 23.66 -14.49 -4.39
C PHE A 174 23.58 -15.78 -3.56
N ASP A 175 24.63 -16.08 -2.80
CA ASP A 175 24.60 -17.17 -1.82
C ASP A 175 23.75 -16.74 -0.60
N PRO A 176 22.59 -17.36 -0.35
CA PRO A 176 21.70 -16.96 0.74
C PRO A 176 22.28 -17.26 2.14
N LEU A 177 23.31 -18.12 2.23
CA LEU A 177 24.01 -18.42 3.47
C LEU A 177 25.21 -17.48 3.71
N ASN A 178 25.72 -16.86 2.65
CA ASN A 178 26.81 -15.90 2.70
C ASN A 178 26.40 -14.59 2.00
N VAL A 179 25.46 -13.89 2.60
CA VAL A 179 24.87 -12.67 2.05
C VAL A 179 25.92 -11.59 1.84
N PRO A 180 26.03 -11.03 0.61
CA PRO A 180 27.01 -9.99 0.30
C PRO A 180 26.68 -8.68 1.05
N GLU A 181 27.70 -7.83 1.25
CA GLU A 181 27.52 -6.51 1.89
C GLU A 181 26.60 -5.60 1.04
N GLU A 182 26.66 -5.72 -0.27
CA GLU A 182 25.81 -5.00 -1.22
C GLU A 182 25.38 -5.93 -2.35
N LEU A 183 24.14 -5.78 -2.81
CA LEU A 183 23.59 -6.49 -3.98
C LEU A 183 22.98 -5.50 -4.94
N SER A 184 23.46 -5.51 -6.19
CA SER A 184 22.90 -4.67 -7.26
C SER A 184 22.00 -5.47 -8.19
N PHE A 185 20.89 -4.87 -8.62
CA PHE A 185 19.92 -5.47 -9.54
C PHE A 185 19.37 -4.42 -10.53
N PHE A 186 18.49 -4.83 -11.44
CA PHE A 186 18.03 -4.04 -12.59
C PHE A 186 19.21 -3.55 -13.46
N GLY A 187 20.11 -4.48 -13.80
CA GLY A 187 21.31 -4.16 -14.56
C GLY A 187 22.26 -3.20 -13.83
N GLY A 188 22.35 -3.30 -12.49
CA GLY A 188 23.22 -2.48 -11.67
C GLY A 188 22.68 -1.09 -11.31
N LYS A 189 21.42 -0.79 -11.64
CA LYS A 189 20.82 0.54 -11.39
C LYS A 189 20.38 0.75 -9.94
N VAL A 190 20.12 -0.32 -9.22
CA VAL A 190 19.66 -0.28 -7.83
C VAL A 190 20.58 -1.17 -6.99
N THR A 191 21.00 -0.67 -5.84
CA THR A 191 21.86 -1.41 -4.91
C THR A 191 21.23 -1.36 -3.52
N VAL A 192 21.04 -2.52 -2.91
CA VAL A 192 20.63 -2.67 -1.51
C VAL A 192 21.77 -3.22 -0.69
N GLY A 193 21.78 -2.94 0.60
CA GLY A 193 22.75 -3.48 1.51
C GLY A 193 22.32 -4.83 2.12
N LYS A 194 23.24 -5.45 2.83
CA LYS A 194 23.05 -6.73 3.51
C LYS A 194 21.85 -6.76 4.45
N ASP A 195 21.60 -5.67 5.18
CA ASP A 195 20.50 -5.57 6.14
C ASP A 195 19.13 -5.73 5.49
N TYR A 196 18.96 -5.24 4.25
CA TYR A 196 17.74 -5.47 3.50
C TYR A 196 17.48 -6.96 3.28
N ILE A 197 18.50 -7.68 2.80
CA ILE A 197 18.41 -9.11 2.49
C ILE A 197 18.14 -9.90 3.77
N LEU A 198 18.94 -9.66 4.82
CA LEU A 198 18.81 -10.36 6.08
C LEU A 198 17.47 -10.10 6.76
N SER A 199 16.95 -8.88 6.72
CA SER A 199 15.64 -8.55 7.28
C SER A 199 14.51 -9.26 6.53
N ALA A 200 14.61 -9.37 5.21
CA ALA A 200 13.64 -10.11 4.40
C ALA A 200 13.70 -11.62 4.65
N GLN A 201 14.90 -12.20 4.77
CA GLN A 201 15.06 -13.61 5.13
C GLN A 201 14.49 -13.95 6.52
N ARG A 202 14.52 -13.00 7.48
CA ARG A 202 13.99 -13.19 8.83
C ARG A 202 12.49 -12.91 8.95
N CYS A 203 11.87 -12.22 8.01
CA CYS A 203 10.53 -11.65 8.21
C CYS A 203 9.43 -12.71 8.33
N LYS A 204 9.58 -13.91 7.75
CA LYS A 204 8.57 -15.00 7.74
C LYS A 204 7.17 -14.45 7.43
N LEU A 205 7.08 -13.71 6.31
CA LEU A 205 5.96 -12.84 5.99
C LEU A 205 4.62 -13.56 6.05
N ILE A 206 4.47 -14.67 5.35
CA ILE A 206 3.20 -15.40 5.23
C ILE A 206 2.76 -15.98 6.58
N GLU A 207 3.71 -16.53 7.34
CA GLU A 207 3.44 -17.08 8.67
C GLU A 207 2.85 -16.01 9.59
N LYS A 208 3.51 -14.84 9.67
CA LYS A 208 3.06 -13.72 10.50
C LYS A 208 1.75 -13.11 9.98
N ALA A 209 1.64 -12.89 8.66
CA ALA A 209 0.51 -12.24 8.04
C ALA A 209 -0.82 -12.97 8.28
N SER A 210 -0.77 -14.31 8.41
CA SER A 210 -1.95 -15.15 8.70
C SER A 210 -2.61 -14.82 10.05
N ALA A 211 -1.93 -14.09 10.94
CA ALA A 211 -2.51 -13.63 12.22
C ALA A 211 -3.57 -12.53 12.02
N TYR A 212 -3.56 -11.80 10.91
CA TYR A 212 -4.58 -10.80 10.63
C TYR A 212 -5.93 -11.45 10.29
N LYS A 213 -6.99 -11.06 11.01
CA LYS A 213 -8.34 -11.65 10.89
C LYS A 213 -9.38 -10.66 10.34
N GLY A 214 -8.94 -9.54 9.77
CA GLY A 214 -9.81 -8.58 9.09
C GLY A 214 -10.06 -8.94 7.63
N ASN A 215 -10.85 -8.08 6.95
CA ASN A 215 -11.10 -8.23 5.52
C ASN A 215 -9.88 -7.82 4.70
N VAL A 216 -9.53 -8.61 3.68
CA VAL A 216 -8.42 -8.39 2.76
C VAL A 216 -8.94 -8.36 1.32
N LEU A 217 -8.52 -7.35 0.57
CA LEU A 217 -8.66 -7.33 -0.90
C LEU A 217 -7.27 -7.29 -1.51
N VAL A 218 -7.00 -8.23 -2.40
CA VAL A 218 -5.80 -8.24 -3.25
C VAL A 218 -6.22 -7.86 -4.66
N ILE A 219 -5.53 -6.90 -5.26
CA ILE A 219 -5.66 -6.57 -6.68
C ILE A 219 -4.31 -6.83 -7.34
N HIS A 220 -4.28 -7.59 -8.45
CA HIS A 220 -3.04 -7.90 -9.16
C HIS A 220 -3.27 -7.85 -10.67
N GLY A 221 -2.29 -7.36 -11.41
CA GLY A 221 -2.33 -7.34 -12.87
C GLY A 221 -1.85 -8.66 -13.46
N THR A 222 -2.57 -9.25 -14.43
CA THR A 222 -2.16 -10.52 -15.06
C THR A 222 -0.94 -10.37 -15.97
N GLY A 223 -0.56 -9.14 -16.33
CA GLY A 223 0.64 -8.81 -17.10
C GLY A 223 1.84 -8.40 -16.24
N ASP A 224 1.77 -8.57 -14.92
CA ASP A 224 2.87 -8.26 -14.01
C ASP A 224 4.07 -9.18 -14.29
N ARG A 225 5.20 -8.55 -14.68
CA ARG A 225 6.46 -9.25 -14.98
C ARG A 225 7.48 -9.17 -13.84
N MET A 226 7.16 -8.44 -12.76
CA MET A 226 8.02 -8.32 -11.58
C MET A 226 7.64 -9.34 -10.52
N ILE A 227 6.34 -9.49 -10.26
CA ILE A 227 5.79 -10.44 -9.30
C ILE A 227 4.64 -11.18 -10.00
N SER A 228 4.72 -12.51 -10.10
CA SER A 228 3.62 -13.27 -10.69
C SER A 228 2.34 -13.12 -9.88
N TYR A 229 1.23 -12.82 -10.56
CA TYR A 229 -0.09 -12.72 -9.93
C TYR A 229 -0.54 -14.04 -9.27
N THR A 230 0.03 -15.17 -9.68
CA THR A 230 -0.26 -16.48 -9.08
C THR A 230 0.07 -16.55 -7.59
N TYR A 231 1.05 -15.78 -7.13
CA TYR A 231 1.32 -15.65 -5.68
C TYR A 231 0.18 -14.98 -4.94
N SER A 232 -0.49 -14.02 -5.57
CA SER A 232 -1.67 -13.38 -4.99
C SER A 232 -2.88 -14.31 -4.93
N GLU A 233 -3.04 -15.22 -5.91
CA GLU A 233 -4.09 -16.23 -5.90
C GLU A 233 -3.97 -17.21 -4.74
N ASN A 234 -2.78 -17.35 -4.15
CA ASN A 234 -2.55 -18.20 -2.97
C ASN A 234 -2.87 -17.49 -1.64
N LEU A 235 -3.01 -16.16 -1.60
CA LEU A 235 -3.26 -15.44 -0.34
C LEU A 235 -4.56 -15.83 0.38
N PRO A 236 -5.66 -16.23 -0.28
CA PRO A 236 -6.85 -16.75 0.39
C PRO A 236 -6.62 -18.00 1.26
N PHE A 237 -5.55 -18.77 1.03
CA PHE A 237 -5.20 -19.89 1.90
C PHE A 237 -4.68 -19.43 3.28
N PHE A 238 -4.17 -18.20 3.36
CA PHE A 238 -3.58 -17.63 4.58
C PHE A 238 -4.51 -16.63 5.28
N TYR A 239 -5.38 -15.95 4.54
CA TYR A 239 -6.34 -14.98 5.06
C TYR A 239 -7.76 -15.51 4.98
N LYS A 240 -8.43 -15.71 6.13
CA LYS A 240 -9.79 -16.25 6.19
C LYS A 240 -10.83 -15.41 5.41
N LEU A 241 -10.65 -14.09 5.33
CA LEU A 241 -11.56 -13.13 4.69
C LEU A 241 -10.82 -12.39 3.57
N CYS A 242 -10.34 -13.12 2.57
CA CYS A 242 -9.58 -12.59 1.45
C CYS A 242 -10.33 -12.76 0.13
N LYS A 243 -10.34 -11.68 -0.66
CA LYS A 243 -10.77 -11.69 -2.06
C LYS A 243 -9.59 -11.28 -2.93
N VAL A 244 -9.37 -12.01 -4.02
CA VAL A 244 -8.43 -11.65 -5.09
C VAL A 244 -9.23 -11.14 -6.29
N SER A 245 -8.79 -10.04 -6.87
CA SER A 245 -9.33 -9.47 -8.10
C SER A 245 -8.19 -9.22 -9.06
N LEU A 246 -8.26 -9.85 -10.23
CA LEU A 246 -7.24 -9.71 -11.27
C LEU A 246 -7.64 -8.60 -12.25
N ILE A 247 -6.65 -7.80 -12.67
CA ILE A 247 -6.80 -6.81 -13.75
C ILE A 247 -6.11 -7.37 -14.98
N GLU A 248 -6.92 -7.67 -16.00
CA GLU A 248 -6.41 -8.23 -17.24
C GLU A 248 -5.35 -7.31 -17.88
N ARG A 249 -4.20 -7.90 -18.22
CA ARG A 249 -3.02 -7.20 -18.79
C ARG A 249 -2.50 -6.02 -17.96
N GLY A 250 -2.91 -5.89 -16.70
CA GLY A 250 -2.33 -4.92 -15.78
C GLY A 250 -0.88 -5.28 -15.50
N ASP A 251 0.02 -4.30 -15.56
CA ASP A 251 1.42 -4.46 -15.15
C ASP A 251 1.58 -4.26 -13.64
N HIS A 252 2.82 -4.38 -13.15
CA HIS A 252 3.14 -4.21 -11.72
C HIS A 252 2.74 -2.84 -11.16
N LEU A 253 2.83 -1.79 -11.96
CA LEU A 253 2.53 -0.41 -11.58
C LEU A 253 1.09 0.00 -11.89
N PHE A 254 0.28 -0.91 -12.47
CA PHE A 254 -1.07 -0.65 -12.95
C PHE A 254 -1.15 0.50 -13.96
N THR A 255 -0.12 0.62 -14.81
CA THR A 255 -0.03 1.67 -15.84
C THR A 255 -1.28 1.65 -16.72
N ALA A 256 -1.88 2.83 -16.95
CA ALA A 256 -3.17 3.01 -17.64
C ALA A 256 -4.36 2.26 -17.00
N LYS A 257 -4.19 1.69 -15.81
CA LYS A 257 -5.23 1.03 -15.01
C LYS A 257 -5.40 1.65 -13.62
N GLU A 258 -4.71 2.77 -13.34
CA GLU A 258 -4.68 3.40 -12.02
C GLU A 258 -6.09 3.77 -11.54
N ALA A 259 -6.92 4.34 -12.41
CA ALA A 259 -8.30 4.73 -12.07
C ALA A 259 -9.17 3.51 -11.74
N GLN A 260 -9.08 2.44 -12.53
CA GLN A 260 -9.80 1.19 -12.27
C GLN A 260 -9.37 0.57 -10.94
N THR A 261 -8.06 0.51 -10.69
CA THR A 261 -7.48 -0.03 -9.45
C THR A 261 -7.90 0.80 -8.24
N ALA A 262 -7.86 2.13 -8.36
CA ALA A 262 -8.25 3.05 -7.31
C ALA A 262 -9.74 2.91 -6.97
N GLU A 263 -10.62 2.84 -7.96
CA GLU A 263 -12.05 2.67 -7.74
C GLU A 263 -12.36 1.34 -7.04
N MET A 264 -11.81 0.23 -7.51
CA MET A 264 -12.01 -1.09 -6.89
C MET A 264 -11.56 -1.09 -5.41
N MET A 265 -10.39 -0.49 -5.13
CA MET A 265 -9.85 -0.41 -3.77
C MET A 265 -10.67 0.54 -2.89
N THR A 266 -11.11 1.66 -3.43
CA THR A 266 -11.97 2.63 -2.72
C THR A 266 -13.30 2.01 -2.33
N GLN A 267 -13.96 1.27 -3.22
CA GLN A 267 -15.22 0.57 -2.91
C GLN A 267 -15.02 -0.48 -1.81
N PHE A 268 -13.90 -1.19 -1.82
CA PHE A 268 -13.55 -2.11 -0.74
C PHE A 268 -13.37 -1.39 0.61
N MET A 269 -12.64 -0.27 0.63
CA MET A 269 -12.43 0.54 1.84
C MET A 269 -13.74 1.13 2.35
N LEU A 270 -14.61 1.64 1.47
CA LEU A 270 -15.94 2.15 1.83
C LEU A 270 -16.78 1.10 2.56
N LYS A 271 -16.83 -0.12 2.02
CA LYS A 271 -17.60 -1.21 2.61
C LYS A 271 -17.13 -1.59 4.02
N ASN A 272 -15.84 -1.44 4.30
CA ASN A 272 -15.22 -1.97 5.53
C ASN A 272 -14.92 -0.90 6.59
N LEU A 273 -14.91 0.39 6.20
CA LEU A 273 -14.58 1.50 7.09
C LEU A 273 -15.78 2.37 7.50
N ARG A 274 -16.93 2.21 6.84
CA ARG A 274 -18.20 2.86 7.25
C ARG A 274 -18.90 2.19 8.41
#